data_145fe90019e2d69d212e3aaca40c7bdd
#
_entry.id   145fe90019e2d69d212e3aaca40c7bdd
#
_cell.length_a   1.000
_cell.length_b   1.000
_cell.length_c   1.000
_cell.angle_alpha   90.00
_cell.angle_beta   90.00
_cell.angle_gamma   90.00
#
_symmetry.space_group_name_H-M   'P 1'
#
loop_
_entity.id
_entity.type
_entity.pdbx_description
1 polymer ?
#
loop_
_entity_poly.entity_id
_entity_poly.type
_entity_poly.pdbx_seq_one_letter_code
_entity_poly.pdbx_strand_id
1 'polypeptide(L)'
;MKRNVPEAEVIASTFDEPPEKHCQVSEMVLEKAKRLVENKHDVVIILDSITRLSRAYNLTVPASGKILTGGVDSNALHKPKRFFGAARNIEDGGSLTIIASALVDTGSRMDDYIYEEFKGTGNMELHLDRKFANRRLFPAIDIDSSSTRRDDLLLSDEELAKMRLIRNAQSINGNVDEYGIIEKVIDKMSSTKNNFEFLKLLNS
;
A
#
# COMPACT_ATOMS: atom_id res chain seq x y z
N MET A 1 13.84 -12.02 2.35
CA MET A 1 13.94 -11.04 1.26
C MET A 1 15.24 -11.15 0.47
N LYS A 2 16.41 -10.88 1.01
CA LYS A 2 17.70 -10.95 0.26
C LYS A 2 17.91 -12.21 -0.60
N ARG A 3 17.41 -13.37 -0.18
CA ARG A 3 17.56 -14.62 -0.94
C ARG A 3 16.64 -14.71 -2.17
N ASN A 4 15.46 -14.07 -2.11
CA ASN A 4 14.43 -14.21 -3.15
C ASN A 4 14.47 -13.06 -4.15
N VAL A 5 15.06 -11.92 -3.78
CA VAL A 5 15.21 -10.74 -4.63
C VAL A 5 16.61 -10.19 -4.43
N PRO A 6 17.63 -10.84 -5.03
CA PRO A 6 19.04 -10.46 -4.86
C PRO A 6 19.38 -9.07 -5.40
N GLU A 7 18.61 -8.57 -6.34
CA GLU A 7 18.78 -7.23 -6.95
C GLU A 7 18.28 -6.10 -6.06
N ALA A 8 17.41 -6.40 -5.06
CA ALA A 8 16.91 -5.39 -4.15
C ALA A 8 17.90 -5.10 -3.04
N GLU A 9 18.14 -3.83 -2.76
CA GLU A 9 18.84 -3.41 -1.56
C GLU A 9 17.91 -3.55 -0.35
N VAL A 10 18.24 -4.44 0.57
CA VAL A 10 17.47 -4.66 1.79
C VAL A 10 18.17 -3.99 2.96
N ILE A 11 17.54 -2.93 3.47
CA ILE A 11 17.95 -2.22 4.68
C ILE A 11 16.96 -2.60 5.78
N ALA A 12 17.45 -3.09 6.90
CA ALA A 12 16.61 -3.63 7.97
C ALA A 12 16.97 -3.01 9.31
N SER A 13 15.93 -2.79 10.10
CA SER A 13 15.99 -2.61 11.53
C SER A 13 15.03 -3.63 12.12
N THR A 14 15.55 -4.55 12.95
CA THR A 14 14.77 -5.67 13.48
C THR A 14 13.89 -5.20 14.64
N PHE A 15 12.82 -5.96 14.94
CA PHE A 15 11.81 -5.56 15.92
C PHE A 15 12.34 -5.44 17.36
N ASP A 16 13.50 -6.02 17.64
CA ASP A 16 14.20 -5.99 18.92
C ASP A 16 15.15 -4.79 19.08
N GLU A 17 15.39 -4.03 18.02
CA GLU A 17 16.17 -2.80 18.07
C GLU A 17 15.38 -1.62 18.68
N PRO A 18 16.07 -0.64 19.29
CA PRO A 18 15.43 0.56 19.82
C PRO A 18 14.65 1.35 18.79
N PRO A 19 13.52 2.00 19.17
CA PRO A 19 12.70 2.79 18.25
C PRO A 19 13.48 3.87 17.48
N GLU A 20 14.49 4.46 18.08
CA GLU A 20 15.37 5.46 17.46
C GLU A 20 16.07 4.89 16.23
N LYS A 21 16.44 3.61 16.28
CA LYS A 21 17.08 2.93 15.16
C LYS A 21 16.15 2.80 13.97
N HIS A 22 14.88 2.47 14.20
CA HIS A 22 13.86 2.43 13.14
C HIS A 22 13.70 3.80 12.47
N CYS A 23 13.66 4.88 13.27
CA CYS A 23 13.57 6.24 12.78
C CYS A 23 14.80 6.62 11.94
N GLN A 24 16.02 6.36 12.45
CA GLN A 24 17.28 6.62 11.73
C GLN A 24 17.35 5.89 10.40
N VAL A 25 17.02 4.60 10.39
CA VAL A 25 17.04 3.78 9.16
C VAL A 25 16.08 4.35 8.13
N SER A 26 14.87 4.71 8.52
CA SER A 26 13.89 5.29 7.58
C SER A 26 14.35 6.63 7.01
N GLU A 27 14.93 7.50 7.82
CA GLU A 27 15.47 8.80 7.38
C GLU A 27 16.63 8.59 6.39
N MET A 28 17.55 7.67 6.70
CA MET A 28 18.67 7.34 5.82
C MET A 28 18.21 6.80 4.47
N VAL A 29 17.23 5.88 4.46
CA VAL A 29 16.67 5.31 3.23
C VAL A 29 16.04 6.41 2.38
N LEU A 30 15.25 7.30 2.99
CA LEU A 30 14.61 8.39 2.29
C LEU A 30 15.63 9.36 1.66
N GLU A 31 16.65 9.74 2.41
CA GLU A 31 17.70 10.64 1.89
C GLU A 31 18.50 9.99 0.76
N LYS A 32 18.82 8.70 0.88
CA LYS A 32 19.44 7.94 -0.21
C LYS A 32 18.55 7.91 -1.46
N ALA A 33 17.26 7.62 -1.29
CA ALA A 33 16.30 7.57 -2.40
C ALA A 33 16.22 8.92 -3.12
N LYS A 34 16.14 10.04 -2.37
CA LYS A 34 16.13 11.39 -2.96
C LYS A 34 17.36 11.65 -3.82
N ARG A 35 18.57 11.27 -3.33
CA ARG A 35 19.81 11.44 -4.09
C ARG A 35 19.81 10.64 -5.40
N LEU A 36 19.27 9.42 -5.37
CA LEU A 36 19.14 8.61 -6.59
C LEU A 36 18.17 9.25 -7.59
N VAL A 37 17.04 9.76 -7.10
CA VAL A 37 16.03 10.44 -7.94
C VAL A 37 16.60 11.73 -8.55
N GLU A 38 17.34 12.53 -7.80
CA GLU A 38 18.08 13.71 -8.29
C GLU A 38 19.07 13.33 -9.41
N ASN A 39 19.62 12.13 -9.35
CA ASN A 39 20.50 11.57 -10.40
C ASN A 39 19.72 10.84 -11.52
N LYS A 40 18.43 11.15 -11.69
CA LYS A 40 17.57 10.63 -12.77
C LYS A 40 17.26 9.13 -12.69
N HIS A 41 17.34 8.53 -11.50
CA HIS A 41 16.91 7.14 -11.30
C HIS A 41 15.43 7.07 -10.91
N ASP A 42 14.74 6.05 -11.40
CA ASP A 42 13.42 5.66 -10.91
C ASP A 42 13.59 4.73 -9.72
N VAL A 43 13.16 5.18 -8.56
CA VAL A 43 13.37 4.51 -7.28
C VAL A 43 12.04 4.03 -6.72
N VAL A 44 12.02 2.77 -6.26
CA VAL A 44 10.88 2.20 -5.55
C VAL A 44 11.31 1.84 -4.13
N ILE A 45 10.63 2.40 -3.13
CA ILE A 45 10.77 2.01 -1.73
C ILE A 45 9.60 1.10 -1.37
N ILE A 46 9.91 -0.09 -0.84
CA ILE A 46 8.93 -0.98 -0.22
C ILE A 46 9.15 -0.93 1.29
N LEU A 47 8.17 -0.38 2.02
CA LEU A 47 8.24 -0.19 3.47
C LEU A 47 7.33 -1.19 4.19
N ASP A 48 7.91 -2.05 4.99
CA ASP A 48 7.16 -2.95 5.87
C ASP A 48 7.48 -2.61 7.34
N SER A 49 6.67 -1.82 8.01
CA SER A 49 5.39 -1.22 7.67
C SER A 49 5.33 0.25 8.13
N ILE A 50 4.45 1.04 7.55
CA ILE A 50 4.22 2.42 7.99
C ILE A 50 3.66 2.48 9.43
N THR A 51 2.89 1.47 9.83
CA THR A 51 2.35 1.35 11.19
C THR A 51 3.48 1.22 12.22
N ARG A 52 4.45 0.33 11.97
CA ARG A 52 5.61 0.15 12.87
C ARG A 52 6.48 1.39 12.93
N LEU A 53 6.72 2.02 11.79
CA LEU A 53 7.48 3.27 11.72
C LEU A 53 6.78 4.37 12.53
N SER A 54 5.47 4.52 12.38
CA SER A 54 4.68 5.50 13.13
C SER A 54 4.70 5.25 14.63
N ARG A 55 4.63 4.00 15.06
CA ARG A 55 4.78 3.62 16.47
C ARG A 55 6.17 3.98 17.01
N ALA A 56 7.22 3.75 16.23
CA ALA A 56 8.58 4.12 16.62
C ALA A 56 8.73 5.64 16.82
N TYR A 57 8.19 6.43 15.90
CA TYR A 57 8.17 7.89 16.06
C TYR A 57 7.34 8.32 17.26
N ASN A 58 6.23 7.66 17.57
CA ASN A 58 5.42 7.97 18.75
C ASN A 58 6.18 7.78 20.07
N LEU A 59 7.15 6.86 20.09
CA LEU A 59 8.00 6.62 21.25
C LEU A 59 9.21 7.54 21.33
N THR A 60 9.65 8.11 20.21
CA THR A 60 10.89 8.87 20.11
C THR A 60 10.72 10.38 20.06
N VAL A 61 9.55 10.86 19.64
CA VAL A 61 9.29 12.30 19.60
C VAL A 61 9.17 12.88 21.02
N PRO A 62 9.66 14.09 21.26
CA PRO A 62 9.40 14.80 22.51
C PRO A 62 7.89 14.96 22.72
N ALA A 63 7.43 14.69 23.93
CA ALA A 63 6.03 14.82 24.29
C ALA A 63 5.49 16.23 23.99
N SER A 64 4.46 16.32 23.17
CA SER A 64 3.80 17.59 22.83
C SER A 64 2.88 18.11 23.95
N GLY A 65 2.55 17.24 24.91
CA GLY A 65 1.50 17.48 25.91
C GLY A 65 0.08 17.26 25.39
N LYS A 66 -0.09 16.92 24.10
CA LYS A 66 -1.39 16.66 23.47
C LYS A 66 -1.41 15.25 22.88
N ILE A 67 -2.18 14.39 23.53
CA ILE A 67 -2.37 12.99 23.10
C ILE A 67 -3.68 12.89 22.30
N LEU A 68 -3.61 12.26 21.17
CA LEU A 68 -4.71 12.00 20.26
C LEU A 68 -5.30 10.60 20.50
N THR A 69 -6.31 10.23 19.73
CA THR A 69 -6.95 8.91 19.81
C THR A 69 -5.90 7.79 19.69
N GLY A 70 -6.06 6.73 20.49
CA GLY A 70 -5.16 5.59 20.47
C GLY A 70 -3.79 5.82 21.16
N GLY A 71 -3.61 6.94 21.87
CA GLY A 71 -2.36 7.24 22.58
C GLY A 71 -1.25 7.77 21.66
N VAL A 72 -1.60 8.37 20.53
CA VAL A 72 -0.67 8.97 19.58
C VAL A 72 -0.37 10.41 19.99
N ASP A 73 0.90 10.76 20.15
CA ASP A 73 1.30 12.17 20.34
C ASP A 73 1.02 12.98 19.07
N SER A 74 0.53 14.20 19.22
CA SER A 74 0.17 15.06 18.08
C SER A 74 1.31 15.30 17.08
N ASN A 75 2.55 15.18 17.50
CA ASN A 75 3.74 15.36 16.65
C ASN A 75 4.26 14.05 16.04
N ALA A 76 3.78 12.90 16.50
CA ALA A 76 4.33 11.59 16.14
C ALA A 76 4.27 11.29 14.64
N LEU A 77 3.20 11.69 13.96
CA LEU A 77 2.98 11.35 12.57
C LEU A 77 3.57 12.34 11.55
N HIS A 78 4.16 13.45 11.98
CA HIS A 78 4.73 14.43 11.05
C HIS A 78 5.84 13.84 10.16
N LYS A 79 6.81 13.15 10.75
CA LYS A 79 7.92 12.56 9.98
C LYS A 79 7.47 11.38 9.13
N PRO A 80 6.66 10.41 9.62
CA PRO A 80 6.08 9.37 8.78
C PRO A 80 5.26 9.90 7.60
N LYS A 81 4.46 10.95 7.80
CA LYS A 81 3.72 11.61 6.72
C LYS A 81 4.65 12.26 5.69
N ARG A 82 5.72 12.92 6.14
CA ARG A 82 6.74 13.48 5.23
C ARG A 82 7.47 12.39 4.46
N PHE A 83 7.75 11.26 5.09
CA PHE A 83 8.34 10.10 4.42
C PHE A 83 7.43 9.62 3.29
N PHE A 84 6.18 9.31 3.60
CA PHE A 84 5.24 8.78 2.61
C PHE A 84 4.86 9.82 1.54
N GLY A 85 4.72 11.08 1.92
CA GLY A 85 4.44 12.20 1.01
C GLY A 85 5.64 12.65 0.16
N ALA A 86 6.81 12.01 0.29
CA ALA A 86 7.97 12.28 -0.55
C ALA A 86 7.87 11.64 -1.95
N ALA A 87 6.95 10.68 -2.13
CA ALA A 87 6.70 10.05 -3.43
C ALA A 87 6.27 11.07 -4.48
N ARG A 88 7.00 11.16 -5.57
CA ARG A 88 6.73 12.11 -6.68
C ARG A 88 7.59 11.81 -7.91
N ASN A 89 7.18 12.34 -9.04
CA ASN A 89 8.02 12.51 -10.21
C ASN A 89 8.71 13.89 -10.15
N ILE A 90 9.97 13.96 -10.55
CA ILE A 90 10.73 15.21 -10.64
C ILE A 90 10.85 15.60 -12.10
N GLU A 91 10.51 16.84 -12.43
CA GLU A 91 10.71 17.40 -13.77
C GLU A 91 12.20 17.36 -14.11
N ASP A 92 12.54 16.84 -15.28
CA ASP A 92 13.91 16.59 -15.73
C ASP A 92 14.75 15.65 -14.81
N GLY A 93 14.12 15.00 -13.86
CA GLY A 93 14.73 14.07 -12.90
C GLY A 93 14.24 12.63 -13.08
N GLY A 94 14.37 11.83 -12.02
CA GLY A 94 13.77 10.52 -11.89
C GLY A 94 12.44 10.54 -11.12
N SER A 95 12.00 9.38 -10.65
CA SER A 95 10.79 9.24 -9.86
C SER A 95 11.02 8.52 -8.55
N LEU A 96 10.19 8.83 -7.54
CA LEU A 96 10.13 8.09 -6.28
C LEU A 96 8.73 7.52 -6.10
N THR A 97 8.65 6.20 -6.08
CA THR A 97 7.46 5.44 -5.72
C THR A 97 7.62 4.84 -4.33
N ILE A 98 6.62 4.96 -3.48
CA ILE A 98 6.62 4.36 -2.14
C ILE A 98 5.41 3.45 -2.00
N ILE A 99 5.67 2.16 -1.73
CA ILE A 99 4.67 1.15 -1.41
C ILE A 99 4.86 0.79 0.06
N ALA A 100 3.89 1.13 0.89
CA ALA A 100 3.95 0.87 2.32
C ALA A 100 2.82 -0.07 2.75
N SER A 101 3.15 -1.12 3.51
CA SER A 101 2.14 -1.91 4.18
C SER A 101 1.63 -1.17 5.43
N ALA A 102 0.33 -1.29 5.70
CA ALA A 102 -0.30 -0.81 6.93
C ALA A 102 -1.02 -1.97 7.61
N LEU A 103 -0.97 -2.00 8.94
CA LEU A 103 -1.67 -3.01 9.73
C LEU A 103 -3.10 -2.53 10.00
N VAL A 104 -4.08 -3.39 9.70
CA VAL A 104 -5.49 -3.17 9.97
C VAL A 104 -6.05 -4.33 10.79
N ASP A 105 -7.16 -4.12 11.47
CA ASP A 105 -7.87 -5.15 12.26
C ASP A 105 -6.99 -5.84 13.32
N THR A 106 -6.06 -5.08 13.90
CA THR A 106 -5.16 -5.59 14.96
C THR A 106 -5.80 -5.55 16.35
N GLY A 107 -6.95 -4.91 16.50
CA GLY A 107 -7.56 -4.61 17.79
C GLY A 107 -6.87 -3.45 18.55
N SER A 108 -5.87 -2.81 17.96
CA SER A 108 -5.16 -1.66 18.52
C SER A 108 -5.75 -0.34 18.03
N ARG A 109 -6.33 0.47 18.92
CA ARG A 109 -6.82 1.81 18.59
C ARG A 109 -5.73 2.73 18.02
N MET A 110 -4.47 2.48 18.37
CA MET A 110 -3.33 3.22 17.80
C MET A 110 -3.15 2.89 16.33
N ASP A 111 -3.24 1.62 15.95
CA ASP A 111 -3.10 1.20 14.55
C ASP A 111 -4.25 1.72 13.70
N ASP A 112 -5.48 1.66 14.23
CA ASP A 112 -6.64 2.19 13.55
C ASP A 112 -6.48 3.70 13.30
N TYR A 113 -6.00 4.45 14.30
CA TYR A 113 -5.74 5.88 14.16
C TYR A 113 -4.64 6.14 13.13
N ILE A 114 -3.53 5.39 13.19
CA ILE A 114 -2.44 5.52 12.21
C ILE A 114 -2.96 5.24 10.79
N TYR A 115 -3.72 4.15 10.61
CA TYR A 115 -4.30 3.82 9.31
C TYR A 115 -5.17 4.96 8.76
N GLU A 116 -6.11 5.49 9.55
CA GLU A 116 -6.99 6.59 9.12
C GLU A 116 -6.21 7.88 8.76
N GLU A 117 -5.10 8.16 9.46
CA GLU A 117 -4.24 9.32 9.18
C GLU A 117 -3.44 9.19 7.86
N PHE A 118 -3.20 7.96 7.39
CA PHE A 118 -2.55 7.69 6.11
C PHE A 118 -3.54 7.43 4.98
N LYS A 119 -4.75 6.99 5.31
CA LYS A 119 -5.83 6.81 4.37
C LYS A 119 -6.08 8.12 3.63
N GLY A 120 -6.11 8.02 2.33
CA GLY A 120 -6.26 9.19 1.49
C GLY A 120 -4.99 10.04 1.29
N THR A 121 -3.86 9.73 1.91
CA THR A 121 -2.56 10.34 1.58
C THR A 121 -1.95 9.68 0.35
N GLY A 122 -2.12 8.37 0.22
CA GLY A 122 -1.71 7.61 -0.96
C GLY A 122 -2.63 7.82 -2.16
N ASN A 123 -2.15 7.49 -3.34
CA ASN A 123 -2.93 7.50 -4.58
C ASN A 123 -3.43 6.11 -4.98
N MET A 124 -3.08 5.07 -4.23
CA MET A 124 -3.59 3.71 -4.37
C MET A 124 -3.71 3.06 -3.00
N GLU A 125 -4.81 2.36 -2.77
CA GLU A 125 -5.04 1.51 -1.61
C GLU A 125 -5.39 0.11 -2.08
N LEU A 126 -4.65 -0.89 -1.60
CA LEU A 126 -4.88 -2.30 -1.88
C LEU A 126 -5.19 -3.00 -0.56
N HIS A 127 -6.42 -3.48 -0.44
CA HIS A 127 -6.90 -4.20 0.73
C HIS A 127 -6.76 -5.70 0.52
N LEU A 128 -6.22 -6.38 1.54
CA LEU A 128 -6.17 -7.84 1.60
C LEU A 128 -7.22 -8.35 2.58
N ASP A 129 -7.96 -9.38 2.20
CA ASP A 129 -8.94 -10.02 3.09
C ASP A 129 -8.42 -11.38 3.56
N ARG A 130 -8.41 -11.54 4.89
CA ARG A 130 -8.02 -12.80 5.55
C ARG A 130 -8.97 -13.95 5.21
N LYS A 131 -10.24 -13.68 4.91
CA LYS A 131 -11.22 -14.70 4.53
C LYS A 131 -10.81 -15.39 3.23
N PHE A 132 -10.33 -14.63 2.22
CA PHE A 132 -9.82 -15.21 0.97
C PHE A 132 -8.54 -16.03 1.21
N ALA A 133 -7.61 -15.50 2.01
CA ALA A 133 -6.39 -16.23 2.36
C ALA A 133 -6.69 -17.54 3.10
N ASN A 134 -7.67 -17.58 4.00
CA ASN A 134 -8.10 -18.78 4.71
C ASN A 134 -8.65 -19.84 3.77
N ARG A 135 -9.29 -19.42 2.68
CA ARG A 135 -9.79 -20.31 1.60
C ARG A 135 -8.74 -20.65 0.54
N ARG A 136 -7.49 -20.18 0.72
CA ARG A 136 -6.40 -20.37 -0.25
C ARG A 136 -6.64 -19.72 -1.61
N LEU A 137 -7.47 -18.69 -1.65
CA LEU A 137 -7.65 -17.83 -2.82
C LEU A 137 -6.56 -16.77 -2.83
N PHE A 138 -5.68 -16.80 -3.81
CA PHE A 138 -4.57 -15.86 -3.94
C PHE A 138 -4.50 -15.29 -5.36
N PRO A 139 -4.22 -13.98 -5.51
CA PRO A 139 -3.99 -12.99 -4.44
C PRO A 139 -5.26 -12.74 -3.63
N ALA A 140 -5.13 -12.62 -2.30
CA ALA A 140 -6.24 -12.45 -1.37
C ALA A 140 -6.68 -10.97 -1.32
N ILE A 141 -7.02 -10.40 -2.46
CA ILE A 141 -7.34 -8.98 -2.64
C ILE A 141 -8.85 -8.78 -2.57
N ASP A 142 -9.27 -7.87 -1.70
CA ASP A 142 -10.61 -7.32 -1.71
C ASP A 142 -10.69 -6.23 -2.80
N ILE A 143 -11.35 -6.55 -3.91
CA ILE A 143 -11.46 -5.66 -5.08
C ILE A 143 -12.36 -4.46 -4.76
N ASP A 144 -13.39 -4.63 -3.95
CA ASP A 144 -14.36 -3.58 -3.65
C ASP A 144 -13.76 -2.49 -2.75
N SER A 145 -13.01 -2.92 -1.74
CA SER A 145 -12.33 -2.01 -0.82
C SER A 145 -11.05 -1.40 -1.40
N SER A 146 -10.49 -2.01 -2.46
CA SER A 146 -9.28 -1.52 -3.12
C SER A 146 -9.59 -0.44 -4.15
N SER A 147 -8.77 0.60 -4.21
CA SER A 147 -9.01 1.73 -5.12
C SER A 147 -7.70 2.37 -5.59
N THR A 148 -7.78 3.00 -6.78
CA THR A 148 -6.72 3.84 -7.32
C THR A 148 -7.32 5.20 -7.66
N ARG A 149 -6.70 6.28 -7.20
CA ARG A 149 -7.11 7.63 -7.57
C ARG A 149 -6.74 7.89 -9.02
N ARG A 150 -7.61 8.60 -9.73
CA ARG A 150 -7.38 8.99 -11.11
C ARG A 150 -6.99 7.79 -11.99
N ASP A 151 -7.73 6.68 -11.86
CA ASP A 151 -7.62 5.52 -12.74
C ASP A 151 -7.87 5.87 -14.21
N ASP A 152 -8.61 6.98 -14.48
CA ASP A 152 -8.79 7.59 -15.77
C ASP A 152 -7.48 8.03 -16.47
N LEU A 153 -6.41 8.27 -15.71
CA LEU A 153 -5.08 8.57 -16.26
C LEU A 153 -4.28 7.31 -16.62
N LEU A 154 -4.72 6.15 -16.16
CA LEU A 154 -4.00 4.88 -16.30
C LEU A 154 -4.67 3.94 -17.30
N LEU A 155 -5.97 4.06 -17.50
CA LEU A 155 -6.80 3.17 -18.29
C LEU A 155 -7.55 3.96 -19.37
N SER A 156 -7.77 3.32 -20.51
CA SER A 156 -8.67 3.85 -21.54
C SER A 156 -10.14 3.78 -21.09
N ASP A 157 -11.02 4.54 -21.73
CA ASP A 157 -12.47 4.54 -21.44
C ASP A 157 -13.08 3.14 -21.56
N GLU A 158 -12.62 2.33 -22.52
CA GLU A 158 -13.06 0.95 -22.70
C GLU A 158 -12.63 0.06 -21.53
N GLU A 159 -11.38 0.17 -21.09
CA GLU A 159 -10.86 -0.58 -19.95
C GLU A 159 -11.55 -0.17 -18.65
N LEU A 160 -11.79 1.12 -18.45
CA LEU A 160 -12.54 1.64 -17.30
C LEU A 160 -13.98 1.09 -17.26
N ALA A 161 -14.66 1.03 -18.40
CA ALA A 161 -16.00 0.47 -18.48
C ALA A 161 -16.01 -1.02 -18.07
N LYS A 162 -15.02 -1.80 -18.53
CA LYS A 162 -14.86 -3.21 -18.17
C LYS A 162 -14.51 -3.41 -16.68
N MET A 163 -13.63 -2.59 -16.13
CA MET A 163 -13.31 -2.63 -14.71
C MET A 163 -14.53 -2.32 -13.83
N ARG A 164 -15.38 -1.37 -14.26
CA ARG A 164 -16.64 -1.09 -13.57
C ARG A 164 -17.62 -2.27 -13.62
N LEU A 165 -17.67 -3.03 -14.73
CA LEU A 165 -18.48 -4.24 -14.80
C LEU A 165 -18.04 -5.29 -13.78
N ILE A 166 -16.73 -5.50 -13.58
CA ILE A 166 -16.20 -6.43 -12.57
C ILE A 166 -16.64 -6.01 -11.17
N ARG A 167 -16.47 -4.73 -10.82
CA ARG A 167 -16.86 -4.19 -9.51
C ARG A 167 -18.37 -4.27 -9.28
N ASN A 168 -19.18 -3.90 -10.28
CA ASN A 168 -20.64 -3.96 -10.18
C ASN A 168 -21.14 -5.40 -10.07
N ALA A 169 -20.51 -6.38 -10.72
CA ALA A 169 -20.89 -7.79 -10.61
C ALA A 169 -20.75 -8.30 -9.16
N GLN A 170 -19.83 -7.77 -8.41
CA GLN A 170 -19.64 -8.09 -6.99
C GLN A 170 -20.71 -7.40 -6.11
N SER A 171 -21.04 -6.12 -6.39
CA SER A 171 -21.99 -5.34 -5.61
C SER A 171 -23.47 -5.71 -5.83
N ILE A 172 -23.85 -6.15 -7.04
CA ILE A 172 -25.26 -6.42 -7.41
C ILE A 172 -25.77 -7.76 -6.86
N ASN A 173 -24.88 -8.71 -6.60
CA ASN A 173 -25.25 -10.05 -6.21
C ASN A 173 -25.20 -10.29 -4.70
N GLY A 174 -25.83 -9.44 -3.91
CA GLY A 174 -25.90 -9.53 -2.44
C GLY A 174 -26.36 -10.89 -1.84
N ASN A 175 -26.63 -11.91 -2.69
CA ASN A 175 -26.93 -13.28 -2.36
C ASN A 175 -26.04 -14.32 -3.10
N VAL A 176 -25.09 -13.90 -3.93
CA VAL A 176 -24.13 -14.80 -4.60
C VAL A 176 -22.86 -14.82 -3.77
N ASP A 177 -22.35 -16.00 -3.55
CA ASP A 177 -21.10 -16.25 -2.84
C ASP A 177 -19.98 -15.30 -3.36
N GLU A 178 -19.69 -14.28 -2.58
CA GLU A 178 -18.63 -13.26 -2.84
C GLU A 178 -17.32 -13.94 -3.28
N TYR A 179 -17.06 -15.11 -2.74
CA TYR A 179 -15.88 -15.92 -3.05
C TYR A 179 -15.93 -16.50 -4.47
N GLY A 180 -17.10 -16.91 -4.93
CA GLY A 180 -17.28 -17.45 -6.26
C GLY A 180 -17.03 -16.46 -7.39
N ILE A 181 -17.23 -15.17 -7.14
CA ILE A 181 -16.92 -14.12 -8.12
C ILE A 181 -15.41 -13.92 -8.20
N ILE A 182 -14.74 -13.77 -7.05
CA ILE A 182 -13.29 -13.60 -7.01
C ILE A 182 -12.57 -14.81 -7.59
N GLU A 183 -13.00 -16.02 -7.27
CA GLU A 183 -12.45 -17.26 -7.84
C GLU A 183 -12.56 -17.25 -9.37
N LYS A 184 -13.72 -16.90 -9.92
CA LYS A 184 -13.91 -16.78 -11.37
C LYS A 184 -13.04 -15.69 -12.01
N VAL A 185 -12.83 -14.57 -11.33
CA VAL A 185 -11.93 -13.51 -11.81
C VAL A 185 -10.49 -14.02 -11.84
N ILE A 186 -10.03 -14.67 -10.77
CA ILE A 186 -8.68 -15.24 -10.68
C ILE A 186 -8.48 -16.33 -11.77
N ASP A 187 -9.44 -17.21 -11.96
CA ASP A 187 -9.37 -18.25 -12.97
C ASP A 187 -9.28 -17.67 -14.38
N LYS A 188 -10.13 -16.69 -14.70
CA LYS A 188 -10.08 -15.99 -15.99
C LYS A 188 -8.76 -15.26 -16.19
N MET A 189 -8.25 -14.55 -15.18
CA MET A 189 -6.94 -13.91 -15.24
C MET A 189 -5.81 -14.91 -15.46
N SER A 190 -5.85 -16.04 -14.76
CA SER A 190 -4.85 -17.10 -14.88
C SER A 190 -4.84 -17.79 -16.25
N SER A 191 -5.98 -17.77 -16.96
CA SER A 191 -6.11 -18.32 -18.31
C SER A 191 -5.60 -17.39 -19.41
N THR A 192 -5.18 -16.17 -19.09
CA THR A 192 -4.74 -15.14 -20.02
C THR A 192 -3.30 -14.74 -19.80
N LYS A 193 -2.62 -14.26 -20.86
CA LYS A 193 -1.21 -13.86 -20.79
C LYS A 193 -0.99 -12.45 -20.24
N ASN A 194 -2.00 -11.58 -20.36
CA ASN A 194 -1.92 -10.18 -19.97
C ASN A 194 -3.32 -9.60 -19.73
N ASN A 195 -3.37 -8.39 -19.17
CA ASN A 195 -4.64 -7.70 -18.87
C ASN A 195 -5.49 -7.41 -20.11
N PHE A 196 -4.88 -7.17 -21.26
CA PHE A 196 -5.60 -6.91 -22.50
C PHE A 196 -6.40 -8.12 -22.98
N GLU A 197 -5.81 -9.31 -22.93
CA GLU A 197 -6.52 -10.56 -23.22
C GLU A 197 -7.63 -10.84 -22.21
N PHE A 198 -7.34 -10.61 -20.93
CA PHE A 198 -8.33 -10.75 -19.86
C PHE A 198 -9.54 -9.83 -20.07
N LEU A 199 -9.31 -8.56 -20.34
CA LEU A 199 -10.39 -7.60 -20.56
C LEU A 199 -11.21 -7.90 -21.84
N LYS A 200 -10.62 -8.56 -22.86
CA LYS A 200 -11.37 -9.05 -24.02
C LYS A 200 -12.35 -10.17 -23.68
N LEU A 201 -11.97 -11.06 -22.76
CA LEU A 201 -12.85 -12.18 -22.34
C LEU A 201 -14.07 -11.72 -21.53
N LEU A 202 -14.09 -10.49 -21.04
CA LEU A 202 -15.24 -9.95 -20.30
C LEU A 202 -16.39 -9.51 -21.21
N ASN A 203 -16.18 -9.43 -22.53
CA ASN A 203 -17.19 -9.07 -23.53
C ASN A 203 -17.82 -10.29 -24.21
N SER A 204 -17.39 -11.48 -23.88
CA SER A 204 -17.94 -12.75 -24.37
C SER A 204 -18.69 -13.48 -23.24
#